data_24bf129d92425d76ff86a0928727f5be
#
_entry.id   24bf129d92425d76ff86a0928727f5be
#
_cell.length_a   1.000
_cell.length_b   1.000
_cell.length_c   1.000
_cell.angle_alpha   90.00
_cell.angle_beta   90.00
_cell.angle_gamma   90.00
#
_symmetry.space_group_name_H-M   'P 1'
#
loop_
_entity.id
_entity.type
_entity.pdbx_description
1 polymer ?
#
loop_
_entity_poly.entity_id
_entity_poly.type
_entity_poly.pdbx_seq_one_letter_code
_entity_poly.pdbx_strand_id
1 'polypeptide(L)'
;MGNEVTIYKDIYNGLTDSLDKQAAALPKHFNKARFVQNCMTVVQENDFSKCDARSVVRTLLKGAFLGLDFFNKECYAIPYGNKVQFQTDYKGEIKLCKKYSINPIKDIYAKIVREGDYFEEEIRLGQQYINYKPLPFNNGAIIGAFAVCLFK
;
A
#
# COMPACT_ATOMS: atom_id res chain seq x y z
N MET A 1 18.85 -20.93 -15.05
CA MET A 1 17.59 -21.03 -15.81
C MET A 1 16.58 -22.04 -15.24
N GLY A 2 16.95 -23.26 -14.83
CA GLY A 2 15.97 -24.25 -14.34
C GLY A 2 15.27 -23.86 -13.01
N ASN A 3 15.96 -23.24 -12.07
CA ASN A 3 15.39 -22.90 -10.75
C ASN A 3 14.40 -21.73 -10.77
N GLU A 4 14.60 -20.74 -11.62
CA GLU A 4 13.71 -19.58 -11.73
C GLU A 4 12.33 -19.97 -12.27
N VAL A 5 12.30 -20.76 -13.33
CA VAL A 5 11.02 -21.26 -13.91
C VAL A 5 10.24 -22.07 -12.89
N THR A 6 10.93 -22.82 -12.01
CA THR A 6 10.29 -23.64 -10.98
C THR A 6 9.66 -22.77 -9.89
N ILE A 7 10.37 -21.76 -9.38
CA ILE A 7 9.85 -20.90 -8.30
C ILE A 7 8.62 -20.09 -8.75
N TYR A 8 8.61 -19.55 -9.98
CA TYR A 8 7.46 -18.83 -10.51
C TYR A 8 6.23 -19.73 -10.64
N LYS A 9 6.41 -20.99 -11.07
CA LYS A 9 5.34 -21.97 -11.15
C LYS A 9 4.80 -22.33 -9.77
N ASP A 10 5.67 -22.51 -8.80
CA ASP A 10 5.28 -22.81 -7.41
C ASP A 10 4.53 -21.65 -6.76
N ILE A 11 4.96 -20.40 -7.01
CA ILE A 11 4.25 -19.21 -6.54
C ILE A 11 2.88 -19.12 -7.20
N TYR A 12 2.78 -19.28 -8.51
CA TYR A 12 1.50 -19.21 -9.24
C TYR A 12 0.51 -20.25 -8.74
N ASN A 13 0.93 -21.51 -8.64
CA ASN A 13 0.09 -22.61 -8.18
C ASN A 13 -0.32 -22.40 -6.71
N GLY A 14 0.65 -22.08 -5.84
CA GLY A 14 0.39 -21.86 -4.42
C GLY A 14 -0.55 -20.67 -4.16
N LEU A 15 -0.40 -19.57 -4.91
CA LEU A 15 -1.29 -18.42 -4.82
C LEU A 15 -2.70 -18.77 -5.29
N THR A 16 -2.83 -19.41 -6.45
CA THR A 16 -4.12 -19.79 -7.03
C THR A 16 -4.89 -20.74 -6.13
N ASP A 17 -4.24 -21.80 -5.67
CA ASP A 17 -4.85 -22.80 -4.77
C ASP A 17 -5.27 -22.19 -3.42
N SER A 18 -4.44 -21.30 -2.88
CA SER A 18 -4.75 -20.64 -1.62
C SER A 18 -5.93 -19.67 -1.72
N LEU A 19 -6.02 -18.92 -2.82
CA LEU A 19 -7.15 -18.03 -3.09
C LEU A 19 -8.45 -18.81 -3.27
N ASP A 20 -8.42 -20.00 -3.89
CA ASP A 20 -9.60 -20.85 -4.04
C ASP A 20 -10.07 -21.42 -2.70
N LYS A 21 -9.14 -21.94 -1.91
CA LYS A 21 -9.44 -22.51 -0.58
C LYS A 21 -9.95 -21.46 0.42
N GLN A 22 -9.56 -20.21 0.25
CA GLN A 22 -9.87 -19.11 1.17
C GLN A 22 -10.78 -18.05 0.54
N ALA A 23 -11.56 -18.42 -0.47
CA ALA A 23 -12.43 -17.51 -1.22
C ALA A 23 -13.41 -16.73 -0.33
N ALA A 24 -13.88 -17.34 0.76
CA ALA A 24 -14.80 -16.70 1.72
C ALA A 24 -14.17 -15.54 2.51
N ALA A 25 -12.84 -15.50 2.63
CA ALA A 25 -12.10 -14.44 3.33
C ALA A 25 -11.73 -13.25 2.42
N LEU A 26 -12.01 -13.35 1.13
CA LEU A 26 -11.69 -12.30 0.17
C LEU A 26 -12.74 -11.17 0.21
N PRO A 27 -12.34 -9.92 -0.11
CA PRO A 27 -13.27 -8.81 -0.21
C PRO A 27 -14.40 -9.07 -1.22
N LYS A 28 -15.60 -8.47 -0.98
CA LYS A 28 -16.66 -8.46 -1.98
C LYS A 28 -16.11 -7.89 -3.32
N HIS A 29 -16.50 -8.51 -4.43
CA HIS A 29 -16.07 -8.15 -5.78
C HIS A 29 -14.56 -8.33 -6.05
N PHE A 30 -13.87 -9.18 -5.28
CA PHE A 30 -12.47 -9.52 -5.55
C PHE A 30 -12.34 -10.25 -6.89
N ASN A 31 -11.54 -9.67 -7.78
CA ASN A 31 -11.26 -10.30 -9.08
C ASN A 31 -9.96 -11.13 -8.97
N LYS A 32 -10.14 -12.44 -8.74
CA LYS A 32 -9.03 -13.39 -8.58
C LYS A 32 -8.09 -13.38 -9.79
N ALA A 33 -8.62 -13.46 -11.00
CA ALA A 33 -7.79 -13.56 -12.22
C ALA A 33 -6.91 -12.33 -12.40
N ARG A 34 -7.48 -11.13 -12.23
CA ARG A 34 -6.74 -9.88 -12.27
C ARG A 34 -5.69 -9.80 -11.17
N PHE A 35 -6.03 -10.19 -9.95
CA PHE A 35 -5.10 -10.15 -8.83
C PHE A 35 -3.90 -11.06 -9.06
N VAL A 36 -4.14 -12.32 -9.48
CA VAL A 36 -3.07 -13.28 -9.80
C VAL A 36 -2.17 -12.74 -10.92
N GLN A 37 -2.76 -12.21 -12.00
CA GLN A 37 -2.01 -11.62 -13.10
C GLN A 37 -1.11 -10.46 -12.62
N ASN A 38 -1.65 -9.52 -11.84
CA ASN A 38 -0.91 -8.40 -11.28
C ASN A 38 0.22 -8.88 -10.36
N CYS A 39 -0.03 -9.85 -9.50
CA CYS A 39 1.00 -10.43 -8.63
C CYS A 39 2.12 -11.08 -9.43
N MET A 40 1.79 -11.86 -10.48
CA MET A 40 2.80 -12.52 -11.28
C MET A 40 3.66 -11.54 -12.08
N THR A 41 3.09 -10.44 -12.55
CA THR A 41 3.86 -9.35 -13.16
C THR A 41 4.88 -8.78 -12.17
N VAL A 42 4.45 -8.46 -10.94
CA VAL A 42 5.35 -7.95 -9.90
C VAL A 42 6.41 -8.98 -9.50
N VAL A 43 6.06 -10.26 -9.43
CA VAL A 43 7.01 -11.34 -9.12
C VAL A 43 8.06 -11.49 -10.22
N GLN A 44 7.71 -11.26 -11.49
CA GLN A 44 8.65 -11.29 -12.62
C GLN A 44 9.58 -10.08 -12.67
N GLU A 45 9.10 -8.92 -12.23
CA GLU A 45 9.87 -7.66 -12.19
C GLU A 45 10.86 -7.58 -11.02
N ASN A 46 10.73 -8.47 -10.03
CA ASN A 46 11.55 -8.47 -8.83
C ASN A 46 12.27 -9.82 -8.66
N ASP A 47 13.47 -9.79 -8.08
CA ASP A 47 14.24 -11.02 -7.84
C ASP A 47 13.79 -11.72 -6.55
N PHE A 48 12.95 -12.74 -6.71
CA PHE A 48 12.56 -13.66 -5.64
C PHE A 48 13.27 -15.03 -5.71
N SER A 49 14.29 -15.18 -6.56
CA SER A 49 14.96 -16.48 -6.81
C SER A 49 15.56 -17.13 -5.55
N LYS A 50 15.93 -16.31 -4.56
CA LYS A 50 16.48 -16.76 -3.28
C LYS A 50 15.42 -16.90 -2.17
N CYS A 51 14.17 -16.55 -2.46
CA CYS A 51 13.10 -16.59 -1.47
C CYS A 51 12.40 -17.94 -1.45
N ASP A 52 11.90 -18.32 -0.28
CA ASP A 52 10.97 -19.44 -0.16
C ASP A 52 9.62 -19.10 -0.82
N ALA A 53 9.19 -19.91 -1.78
CA ALA A 53 7.94 -19.70 -2.51
C ALA A 53 6.72 -19.57 -1.59
N ARG A 54 6.67 -20.32 -0.49
CA ARG A 54 5.59 -20.22 0.50
C ARG A 54 5.59 -18.86 1.20
N SER A 55 6.77 -18.29 1.45
CA SER A 55 6.88 -16.94 2.03
C SER A 55 6.36 -15.88 1.06
N VAL A 56 6.66 -16.00 -0.23
CA VAL A 56 6.11 -15.12 -1.28
C VAL A 56 4.59 -15.23 -1.31
N VAL A 57 4.05 -16.43 -1.42
CA VAL A 57 2.59 -16.69 -1.47
C VAL A 57 1.88 -16.10 -0.26
N ARG A 58 2.39 -16.33 0.96
CA ARG A 58 1.81 -15.77 2.20
C ARG A 58 1.78 -14.24 2.18
N THR A 59 2.81 -13.61 1.63
CA THR A 59 2.88 -12.16 1.50
C THR A 59 1.86 -11.63 0.50
N LEU A 60 1.73 -12.29 -0.66
CA LEU A 60 0.74 -11.92 -1.67
C LEU A 60 -0.70 -12.09 -1.14
N LEU A 61 -0.97 -13.15 -0.38
CA LEU A 61 -2.29 -13.37 0.25
C LEU A 61 -2.68 -12.26 1.24
N LYS A 62 -1.74 -11.67 1.97
CA LYS A 62 -2.04 -10.51 2.84
C LYS A 62 -2.61 -9.34 2.04
N GLY A 63 -2.03 -9.06 0.87
CA GLY A 63 -2.58 -8.06 -0.05
C GLY A 63 -4.00 -8.41 -0.50
N ALA A 64 -4.25 -9.67 -0.87
CA ALA A 64 -5.56 -10.14 -1.30
C ALA A 64 -6.64 -9.93 -0.21
N PHE A 65 -6.38 -10.35 1.01
CA PHE A 65 -7.33 -10.22 2.13
C PHE A 65 -7.62 -8.78 2.50
N LEU A 66 -6.63 -7.90 2.43
CA LEU A 66 -6.81 -6.47 2.65
C LEU A 66 -7.47 -5.77 1.45
N GLY A 67 -7.47 -6.41 0.28
CA GLY A 67 -7.94 -5.79 -0.96
C GLY A 67 -6.96 -4.76 -1.52
N LEU A 68 -5.66 -4.94 -1.24
CA LEU A 68 -4.57 -4.08 -1.72
C LEU A 68 -3.92 -4.69 -2.97
N ASP A 69 -3.47 -3.83 -3.87
CA ASP A 69 -2.89 -4.20 -5.15
C ASP A 69 -1.39 -3.89 -5.18
N PHE A 70 -0.59 -4.90 -5.43
CA PHE A 70 0.88 -4.78 -5.56
C PHE A 70 1.27 -4.04 -6.83
N PHE A 71 0.57 -4.27 -7.93
CA PHE A 71 0.84 -3.61 -9.21
C PHE A 71 0.61 -2.11 -9.15
N ASN A 72 -0.45 -1.66 -8.47
CA ASN A 72 -0.76 -0.25 -8.24
C ASN A 72 0.06 0.39 -7.10
N LYS A 73 1.02 -0.36 -6.54
CA LYS A 73 1.88 0.11 -5.44
C LYS A 73 1.09 0.58 -4.22
N GLU A 74 0.03 -0.14 -3.88
CA GLU A 74 -0.70 0.03 -2.62
C GLU A 74 -0.03 -0.74 -1.48
N CYS A 75 0.74 -1.77 -1.82
CA CYS A 75 1.58 -2.55 -0.93
C CYS A 75 2.75 -3.18 -1.68
N TYR A 76 3.72 -3.67 -0.93
CA TYR A 76 4.95 -4.28 -1.44
C TYR A 76 5.21 -5.65 -0.83
N ALA A 77 5.86 -6.50 -1.62
CA ALA A 77 6.47 -7.74 -1.19
C ALA A 77 7.99 -7.55 -1.23
N ILE A 78 8.62 -7.40 -0.08
CA ILE A 78 10.03 -7.03 0.01
C ILE A 78 10.86 -8.24 0.44
N PRO A 79 11.85 -8.68 -0.37
CA PRO A 79 12.75 -9.77 0.00
C PRO A 79 13.63 -9.41 1.19
N TYR A 80 13.71 -10.33 2.16
CA TYR A 80 14.62 -10.27 3.31
C TYR A 80 15.28 -11.63 3.48
N GLY A 81 16.47 -11.79 2.95
CA GLY A 81 17.15 -13.10 2.90
C GLY A 81 16.31 -14.10 2.10
N ASN A 82 15.89 -15.21 2.72
CA ASN A 82 15.03 -16.22 2.09
C ASN A 82 13.53 -16.02 2.37
N LYS A 83 13.14 -14.94 3.05
CA LYS A 83 11.75 -14.62 3.37
C LYS A 83 11.31 -13.35 2.68
N VAL A 84 10.00 -13.18 2.57
CA VAL A 84 9.38 -11.96 2.03
C VAL A 84 8.52 -11.30 3.07
N GLN A 85 8.69 -9.98 3.24
CA GLN A 85 7.89 -9.17 4.15
C GLN A 85 6.83 -8.41 3.38
N PHE A 86 5.65 -8.29 3.98
CA PHE A 86 4.57 -7.45 3.51
C PHE A 86 4.74 -6.05 4.09
N GLN A 87 4.66 -5.04 3.23
CA GLN A 87 4.68 -3.64 3.64
C GLN A 87 3.58 -2.88 2.89
N THR A 88 2.81 -2.09 3.61
CA THR A 88 1.84 -1.16 3.01
C THR A 88 2.55 0.09 2.51
N ASP A 89 1.99 0.68 1.45
CA ASP A 89 2.31 2.05 1.02
C ASP A 89 1.26 3.01 1.60
N TYR A 90 1.57 4.31 1.65
CA TYR A 90 0.63 5.32 2.13
C TYR A 90 -0.71 5.31 1.35
N LYS A 91 -0.68 4.96 0.07
CA LYS A 91 -1.89 4.81 -0.76
C LYS A 91 -2.76 3.66 -0.28
N GLY A 92 -2.14 2.53 0.06
CA GLY A 92 -2.82 1.38 0.64
C GLY A 92 -3.41 1.71 2.00
N GLU A 93 -2.68 2.42 2.84
CA GLU A 93 -3.15 2.86 4.16
C GLU A 93 -4.33 3.82 4.06
N ILE A 94 -4.29 4.80 3.16
CA ILE A 94 -5.43 5.69 2.88
C ILE A 94 -6.66 4.90 2.41
N LYS A 95 -6.46 3.91 1.53
CA LYS A 95 -7.53 3.04 1.06
C LYS A 95 -8.15 2.23 2.20
N LEU A 96 -7.33 1.65 3.08
CA LEU A 96 -7.80 0.93 4.26
C LEU A 96 -8.53 1.85 5.24
N CYS A 97 -7.99 3.04 5.50
CA CYS A 97 -8.65 4.04 6.33
C CYS A 97 -10.04 4.40 5.78
N LYS A 98 -10.16 4.69 4.48
CA LYS A 98 -11.45 5.00 3.85
C LYS A 98 -12.43 3.82 3.91
N LYS A 99 -11.93 2.57 3.89
CA LYS A 99 -12.76 1.37 3.93
C LYS A 99 -13.26 1.00 5.33
N TYR A 100 -12.43 1.20 6.35
CA TYR A 100 -12.70 0.69 7.71
C TYR A 100 -13.00 1.78 8.74
N SER A 101 -12.92 3.06 8.38
CA SER A 101 -13.26 4.16 9.28
C SER A 101 -14.74 4.13 9.67
N ILE A 102 -15.03 4.32 10.95
CA ILE A 102 -16.39 4.46 11.49
C ILE A 102 -17.03 5.73 10.94
N ASN A 103 -16.29 6.85 10.92
CA ASN A 103 -16.72 8.08 10.29
C ASN A 103 -16.25 8.13 8.84
N PRO A 104 -17.15 8.30 7.86
CA PRO A 104 -16.77 8.29 6.46
C PRO A 104 -15.71 9.34 6.13
N ILE A 105 -14.55 8.91 5.68
CA ILE A 105 -13.46 9.78 5.28
C ILE A 105 -13.69 10.26 3.86
N LYS A 106 -13.70 11.58 3.67
CA LYS A 106 -13.74 12.23 2.35
C LYS A 106 -12.38 12.19 1.69
N ASP A 107 -11.35 12.66 2.40
CA ASP A 107 -9.99 12.70 1.88
C ASP A 107 -8.93 12.72 2.98
N ILE A 108 -7.72 12.26 2.63
CA ILE A 108 -6.51 12.36 3.45
C ILE A 108 -5.42 12.91 2.54
N TYR A 109 -4.81 14.01 2.94
CA TYR A 109 -3.69 14.58 2.19
C TYR A 109 -2.60 15.10 3.13
N ALA A 110 -1.38 15.15 2.63
CA ALA A 110 -0.23 15.73 3.31
C ALA A 110 0.35 16.89 2.49
N LYS A 111 0.93 17.84 3.17
CA LYS A 111 1.67 18.96 2.58
C LYS A 111 3.00 19.13 3.29
N ILE A 112 4.01 19.53 2.53
CA ILE A 112 5.29 19.99 3.06
C ILE A 112 5.22 21.49 3.28
N VAL A 113 5.87 21.98 4.33
CA VAL A 113 6.05 23.40 4.63
C VAL A 113 7.50 23.75 4.34
N ARG A 114 7.71 24.77 3.53
CA ARG A 114 9.03 25.26 3.17
C ARG A 114 9.32 26.60 3.82
N GLU A 115 10.59 26.90 3.95
CA GLU A 115 11.03 28.22 4.39
C GLU A 115 10.42 29.32 3.50
N GLY A 116 9.80 30.31 4.13
CA GLY A 116 9.07 31.38 3.45
C GLY A 116 7.58 31.13 3.21
N ASP A 117 7.08 29.88 3.36
CA ASP A 117 5.64 29.63 3.38
C ASP A 117 5.02 30.22 4.66
N TYR A 118 3.77 30.65 4.54
CA TYR A 118 2.98 30.99 5.74
C TYR A 118 2.38 29.70 6.31
N PHE A 119 2.71 29.41 7.57
CA PHE A 119 2.14 28.31 8.32
C PHE A 119 1.82 28.76 9.75
N GLU A 120 0.60 28.52 10.17
CA GLU A 120 0.12 28.82 11.51
C GLU A 120 -0.76 27.68 12.01
N GLU A 121 -0.50 27.23 13.22
CA GLU A 121 -1.31 26.28 13.95
C GLU A 121 -2.05 27.00 15.07
N GLU A 122 -3.35 26.79 15.17
CA GLU A 122 -4.20 27.40 16.16
C GLU A 122 -5.16 26.38 16.76
N ILE A 123 -5.41 26.48 18.07
CA ILE A 123 -6.43 25.71 18.76
C ILE A 123 -7.60 26.66 19.11
N ARG A 124 -8.77 26.44 18.52
CA ARG A 124 -10.00 27.17 18.80
C ARG A 124 -11.03 26.19 19.36
N LEU A 125 -11.57 26.49 20.55
CA LEU A 125 -12.59 25.66 21.20
C LEU A 125 -12.23 24.18 21.29
N GLY A 126 -10.94 23.86 21.48
CA GLY A 126 -10.42 22.50 21.57
C GLY A 126 -10.23 21.80 20.20
N GLN A 127 -10.47 22.49 19.09
CA GLN A 127 -10.23 21.98 17.75
C GLN A 127 -8.98 22.61 17.16
N GLN A 128 -8.18 21.80 16.50
CA GLN A 128 -6.97 22.20 15.80
C GLN A 128 -7.29 22.76 14.42
N TYR A 129 -6.75 23.94 14.12
CA TYR A 129 -6.84 24.60 12.82
C TYR A 129 -5.45 24.85 12.27
N ILE A 130 -5.29 24.61 10.99
CA ILE A 130 -4.06 24.88 10.25
C ILE A 130 -4.36 25.91 9.17
N ASN A 131 -3.69 27.07 9.25
CA ASN A 131 -3.67 28.06 8.19
C ASN A 131 -2.38 27.91 7.39
N TYR A 132 -2.47 27.43 6.17
CA TYR A 132 -1.33 27.20 5.31
C TYR A 132 -1.49 27.92 3.97
N LYS A 133 -0.49 28.72 3.62
CA LYS A 133 -0.43 29.44 2.35
C LYS A 133 0.96 29.27 1.75
N PRO A 134 1.12 28.36 0.77
CA PRO A 134 2.40 28.17 0.13
C PRO A 134 2.79 29.36 -0.76
N LEU A 135 4.06 29.70 -0.79
CA LEU A 135 4.58 30.58 -1.81
C LEU A 135 4.60 29.87 -3.17
N PRO A 136 4.16 30.54 -4.26
CA PRO A 136 4.27 30.00 -5.60
C PRO A 136 5.72 29.67 -5.95
N PHE A 137 5.96 28.48 -6.53
CA PHE A 137 7.29 28.02 -6.99
C PHE A 137 8.38 28.04 -5.90
N ASN A 138 8.01 27.85 -4.64
CA ASN A 138 8.95 27.87 -3.52
C ASN A 138 9.90 26.66 -3.56
N ASN A 139 11.20 26.91 -3.71
CA ASN A 139 12.28 25.94 -3.67
C ASN A 139 13.08 25.99 -2.35
N GLY A 140 12.59 26.70 -1.34
CA GLY A 140 13.21 26.79 -0.02
C GLY A 140 13.35 25.43 0.67
N ALA A 141 14.16 25.38 1.73
CA ALA A 141 14.34 24.18 2.53
C ALA A 141 13.02 23.69 3.12
N ILE A 142 12.85 22.38 3.24
CA ILE A 142 11.69 21.80 3.93
C ILE A 142 11.90 21.95 5.42
N ILE A 143 11.00 22.66 6.10
CA ILE A 143 11.05 22.95 7.54
C ILE A 143 9.99 22.17 8.33
N GLY A 144 9.02 21.59 7.66
CA GLY A 144 7.97 20.79 8.29
C GLY A 144 7.06 20.10 7.30
N ALA A 145 6.12 19.34 7.84
CA ALA A 145 5.06 18.72 7.08
C ALA A 145 3.82 18.56 7.98
N PHE A 146 2.64 18.54 7.39
CA PHE A 146 1.40 18.25 8.09
C PHE A 146 0.49 17.37 7.25
N ALA A 147 -0.41 16.66 7.90
CA ALA A 147 -1.43 15.87 7.22
C ALA A 147 -2.82 16.24 7.75
N VAL A 148 -3.81 16.18 6.87
CA VAL A 148 -5.21 16.49 7.18
C VAL A 148 -6.08 15.31 6.77
N CYS A 149 -6.96 14.88 7.67
CA CYS A 149 -8.02 13.94 7.39
C CYS A 149 -9.36 14.68 7.37
N LEU A 150 -10.03 14.67 6.23
CA LEU A 150 -11.34 15.27 6.04
C LEU A 150 -12.41 14.19 6.14
N PHE A 151 -13.40 14.40 6.98
CA PHE A 151 -14.60 13.58 7.07
C PHE A 151 -15.72 14.13 6.17
N LYS A 152 -16.67 13.25 5.82
CA LYS A 152 -17.86 13.63 5.03
C LYS A 152 -18.88 14.31 5.92
#